data_37b2ee1d547687f4fea6126cb6139423
#
_entry.id   37b2ee1d547687f4fea6126cb6139423
#
_cell.length_a   1.000
_cell.length_b   1.000
_cell.length_c   1.000
_cell.angle_alpha   90.00
_cell.angle_beta   90.00
_cell.angle_gamma   90.00
#
_symmetry.space_group_name_H-M   'P 1'
#
loop_
_entity.id
_entity.type
_entity.pdbx_description
1 polymer ?
#
loop_
_entity_poly.entity_id
_entity_poly.type
_entity_poly.pdbx_seq_one_letter_code
_entity_poly.pdbx_strand_id
1 'polypeptide(L)'
;SEEDWDAVINVHLKGSFNVTRATINHFRDQEDGAYVLFTSTSGLIGNIGQTNYAAAKMGIVGLSRVIAMENERKNVRSNILSPSAWTRMIGTIPIKDEATAKRMELTKARMRPDQIAPLGVALVADDAKDLSGQIFSIRGNEVYIWNQPRPIRGIANTEGWTPSAMLSNAFPAFRANLTDLGNARTVFTSDPL
;
A
#
# COMPACT_ATOMS: atom_id res chain seq x y z
N SER A 1 -6.02 5.73 -21.84
CA SER A 1 -5.28 5.18 -22.98
C SER A 1 -4.19 4.23 -22.52
N GLU A 2 -3.56 3.51 -23.45
CA GLU A 2 -2.39 2.66 -23.19
C GLU A 2 -1.19 3.52 -22.79
N GLU A 3 -1.02 4.67 -23.39
CA GLU A 3 0.02 5.64 -23.07
C GLU A 3 -0.09 6.15 -21.64
N ASP A 4 -1.29 6.45 -21.16
CA ASP A 4 -1.53 6.85 -19.76
C ASP A 4 -1.25 5.70 -18.79
N TRP A 5 -1.57 4.47 -19.18
CA TRP A 5 -1.25 3.29 -18.42
C TRP A 5 0.27 3.13 -18.29
N ASP A 6 0.97 3.13 -19.40
CA ASP A 6 2.41 2.94 -19.45
C ASP A 6 3.17 4.05 -18.72
N ALA A 7 2.76 5.30 -18.86
CA ALA A 7 3.36 6.42 -18.16
C ALA A 7 3.32 6.22 -16.64
N VAL A 8 2.18 5.80 -16.08
CA VAL A 8 2.00 5.58 -14.65
C VAL A 8 2.79 4.35 -14.16
N ILE A 9 2.71 3.23 -14.89
CA ILE A 9 3.47 2.01 -14.55
C ILE A 9 4.98 2.27 -14.61
N ASN A 10 5.46 2.93 -15.65
CA ASN A 10 6.88 3.23 -15.82
C ASN A 10 7.42 4.14 -14.72
N VAL A 11 6.69 5.18 -14.33
CA VAL A 11 7.13 6.09 -13.27
C VAL A 11 7.11 5.40 -11.89
N HIS A 12 6.00 4.80 -11.53
CA HIS A 12 5.80 4.31 -10.16
C HIS A 12 6.40 2.92 -9.93
N LEU A 13 6.01 1.92 -10.72
CA LEU A 13 6.43 0.54 -10.49
C LEU A 13 7.82 0.28 -11.04
N LYS A 14 8.05 0.57 -12.31
CA LYS A 14 9.34 0.36 -12.95
C LYS A 14 10.41 1.28 -12.37
N GLY A 15 10.05 2.53 -11.99
CA GLY A 15 10.96 3.44 -11.30
C GLY A 15 11.42 2.86 -9.96
N SER A 16 10.52 2.33 -9.15
CA SER A 16 10.87 1.64 -7.89
C SER A 16 11.76 0.42 -8.13
N PHE A 17 11.43 -0.40 -9.13
CA PHE A 17 12.28 -1.53 -9.55
C PHE A 17 13.68 -1.08 -9.96
N ASN A 18 13.81 -0.06 -10.79
CA ASN A 18 15.10 0.42 -11.27
C ASN A 18 16.02 0.87 -10.13
N VAL A 19 15.49 1.62 -9.15
CA VAL A 19 16.27 2.06 -7.99
C VAL A 19 16.72 0.87 -7.14
N THR A 20 15.81 -0.05 -6.84
CA THR A 20 16.15 -1.23 -6.04
C THR A 20 17.13 -2.14 -6.79
N ARG A 21 16.94 -2.35 -8.10
CA ARG A 21 17.86 -3.15 -8.93
C ARG A 21 19.27 -2.57 -8.98
N ALA A 22 19.40 -1.26 -9.00
CA ALA A 22 20.70 -0.58 -9.05
C ALA A 22 21.47 -0.69 -7.72
N THR A 23 20.79 -0.85 -6.59
CA THR A 23 21.40 -0.77 -5.25
C THR A 23 21.46 -2.11 -4.52
N ILE A 24 20.65 -3.11 -4.91
CA ILE A 24 20.49 -4.35 -4.16
C ILE A 24 21.79 -5.15 -4.00
N ASN A 25 22.62 -5.21 -5.04
CA ASN A 25 23.88 -5.95 -4.95
C ASN A 25 24.85 -5.30 -3.95
N HIS A 26 24.90 -3.96 -3.93
CA HIS A 26 25.70 -3.24 -2.94
C HIS A 26 25.25 -3.54 -1.52
N PHE A 27 23.93 -3.55 -1.25
CA PHE A 27 23.38 -3.90 0.05
C PHE A 27 23.67 -5.38 0.44
N ARG A 28 23.57 -6.28 -0.55
CA ARG A 28 23.93 -7.70 -0.32
C ARG A 28 25.40 -7.91 0.01
N ASP A 29 26.29 -7.17 -0.65
CA ASP A 29 27.74 -7.26 -0.46
C ASP A 29 28.16 -6.72 0.92
N GLN A 30 27.54 -5.64 1.38
CA GLN A 30 27.79 -5.10 2.73
C GLN A 30 27.01 -5.80 3.84
N GLU A 31 26.10 -6.72 3.50
CA GLU A 31 25.20 -7.45 4.43
C GLU A 31 24.36 -6.53 5.34
N ASP A 32 23.98 -5.38 4.81
CA ASP A 32 23.15 -4.39 5.49
C ASP A 32 22.48 -3.45 4.48
N GLY A 33 21.23 -3.08 4.75
CA GLY A 33 20.50 -2.12 3.91
C GLY A 33 19.03 -2.05 4.28
N ALA A 34 18.42 -0.91 3.95
CA ALA A 34 16.99 -0.72 4.17
C ALA A 34 16.34 0.03 3.00
N TYR A 35 15.25 -0.51 2.51
CA TYR A 35 14.36 0.14 1.57
C TYR A 35 13.08 0.58 2.27
N VAL A 36 12.63 1.80 1.96
CA VAL A 36 11.27 2.26 2.23
C VAL A 36 10.64 2.58 0.89
N LEU A 37 9.77 1.71 0.41
CA LEU A 37 9.07 1.88 -0.85
C LEU A 37 7.68 2.48 -0.61
N PHE A 38 7.26 3.38 -1.50
CA PHE A 38 6.05 4.16 -1.32
C PHE A 38 4.88 3.58 -2.10
N THR A 39 3.86 3.10 -1.38
CA THR A 39 2.56 2.73 -1.95
C THR A 39 1.52 3.85 -1.77
N SER A 40 0.25 3.51 -1.83
CA SER A 40 -0.89 4.41 -1.61
C SER A 40 -2.09 3.63 -1.09
N THR A 41 -2.97 4.27 -0.36
CA THR A 41 -4.31 3.73 -0.05
C THR A 41 -5.09 3.37 -1.31
N SER A 42 -4.83 4.05 -2.43
CA SER A 42 -5.40 3.66 -3.75
C SER A 42 -4.95 2.27 -4.21
N GLY A 43 -3.72 1.87 -3.90
CA GLY A 43 -3.25 0.49 -4.14
C GLY A 43 -3.77 -0.50 -3.12
N LEU A 44 -3.78 -0.13 -1.83
CA LEU A 44 -4.13 -1.04 -0.73
C LEU A 44 -5.64 -1.30 -0.62
N ILE A 45 -6.47 -0.28 -0.89
CA ILE A 45 -7.93 -0.34 -0.76
C ILE A 45 -8.59 -0.25 -2.13
N GLY A 46 -8.12 0.65 -2.97
CA GLY A 46 -8.73 1.05 -4.24
C GLY A 46 -9.21 2.49 -4.24
N ASN A 47 -9.27 3.07 -5.43
CA ASN A 47 -9.89 4.38 -5.65
C ASN A 47 -10.43 4.46 -7.08
N ILE A 48 -11.67 4.95 -7.22
CA ILE A 48 -12.35 5.05 -8.51
C ILE A 48 -11.55 5.99 -9.45
N GLY A 49 -11.39 5.58 -10.70
CA GLY A 49 -10.67 6.34 -11.73
C GLY A 49 -9.14 6.24 -11.66
N GLN A 50 -8.59 5.37 -10.81
CA GLN A 50 -7.14 5.22 -10.62
C GLN A 50 -6.64 3.78 -10.86
N THR A 51 -7.17 3.10 -11.86
CA THR A 51 -6.85 1.70 -12.13
C THR A 51 -5.36 1.45 -12.37
N ASN A 52 -4.72 2.27 -13.23
CA ASN A 52 -3.29 2.20 -13.50
C ASN A 52 -2.43 2.55 -12.26
N TYR A 53 -2.81 3.58 -11.54
CA TYR A 53 -2.10 4.01 -10.33
C TYR A 53 -2.24 2.97 -9.19
N ALA A 54 -3.45 2.44 -8.98
CA ALA A 54 -3.69 1.39 -8.00
C ALA A 54 -2.90 0.12 -8.33
N ALA A 55 -2.87 -0.29 -9.60
CA ALA A 55 -2.07 -1.43 -10.07
C ALA A 55 -0.57 -1.21 -9.79
N ALA A 56 -0.03 -0.05 -10.17
CA ALA A 56 1.37 0.29 -9.93
C ALA A 56 1.70 0.27 -8.42
N LYS A 57 0.87 0.88 -7.59
CA LYS A 57 1.09 1.00 -6.15
C LYS A 57 0.92 -0.33 -5.41
N MET A 58 0.01 -1.21 -5.83
CA MET A 58 -0.06 -2.57 -5.30
C MET A 58 1.11 -3.42 -5.81
N GLY A 59 1.59 -3.23 -7.04
CA GLY A 59 2.79 -3.88 -7.57
C GLY A 59 4.04 -3.57 -6.75
N ILE A 60 4.17 -2.35 -6.23
CA ILE A 60 5.27 -1.96 -5.32
C ILE A 60 5.21 -2.75 -4.00
N VAL A 61 4.02 -3.07 -3.50
CA VAL A 61 3.87 -3.91 -2.28
C VAL A 61 4.41 -5.32 -2.53
N GLY A 62 4.08 -5.92 -3.68
CA GLY A 62 4.62 -7.21 -4.10
C GLY A 62 6.15 -7.17 -4.24
N LEU A 63 6.68 -6.14 -4.92
CA LEU A 63 8.11 -5.92 -5.10
C LEU A 63 8.84 -5.84 -3.73
N SER A 64 8.38 -5.00 -2.82
CA SER A 64 8.97 -4.85 -1.48
C SER A 64 8.97 -6.15 -0.69
N ARG A 65 7.87 -6.90 -0.73
CA ARG A 65 7.76 -8.19 -0.02
C ARG A 65 8.79 -9.19 -0.51
N VAL A 66 8.95 -9.34 -1.82
CA VAL A 66 9.91 -10.28 -2.39
C VAL A 66 11.34 -9.83 -2.10
N ILE A 67 11.65 -8.54 -2.19
CA ILE A 67 12.96 -8.01 -1.78
C ILE A 67 13.27 -8.38 -0.32
N ALA A 68 12.32 -8.20 0.60
CA ALA A 68 12.49 -8.54 2.01
C ALA A 68 12.79 -10.05 2.19
N MET A 69 12.01 -10.92 1.53
CA MET A 69 12.16 -12.38 1.62
C MET A 69 13.50 -12.87 1.04
N GLU A 70 13.88 -12.39 -0.15
CA GLU A 70 15.11 -12.82 -0.82
C GLU A 70 16.38 -12.39 -0.10
N ASN A 71 16.30 -11.34 0.71
CA ASN A 71 17.47 -10.70 1.31
C ASN A 71 17.50 -10.76 2.84
N GLU A 72 16.60 -11.54 3.45
CA GLU A 72 16.55 -11.74 4.91
C GLU A 72 17.91 -12.14 5.47
N ARG A 73 18.57 -13.14 4.86
CA ARG A 73 19.90 -13.64 5.28
C ARG A 73 21.05 -12.67 5.03
N LYS A 74 20.80 -11.57 4.33
CA LYS A 74 21.75 -10.50 4.03
C LYS A 74 21.47 -9.22 4.83
N ASN A 75 20.58 -9.29 5.80
CA ASN A 75 20.15 -8.15 6.62
C ASN A 75 19.64 -6.95 5.80
N VAL A 76 19.17 -7.20 4.56
CA VAL A 76 18.58 -6.15 3.74
C VAL A 76 17.07 -6.15 3.92
N ARG A 77 16.57 -5.12 4.53
CA ARG A 77 15.16 -4.93 4.86
C ARG A 77 14.41 -4.18 3.76
N SER A 78 13.14 -4.43 3.63
CA SER A 78 12.28 -3.66 2.74
C SER A 78 10.89 -3.50 3.37
N ASN A 79 10.47 -2.26 3.60
CA ASN A 79 9.17 -1.94 4.15
C ASN A 79 8.42 -0.99 3.22
N ILE A 80 7.11 -0.98 3.37
CA ILE A 80 6.19 -0.13 2.61
C ILE A 80 5.69 1.00 3.49
N LEU A 81 5.70 2.21 2.94
CA LEU A 81 5.05 3.38 3.50
C LEU A 81 3.93 3.87 2.57
N SER A 82 2.71 3.96 3.10
CA SER A 82 1.56 4.57 2.43
C SER A 82 1.28 5.93 3.04
N PRO A 83 1.72 7.04 2.42
CA PRO A 83 1.54 8.38 2.98
C PRO A 83 0.15 8.92 2.67
N SER A 84 -0.39 9.70 3.60
CA SER A 84 -1.55 10.55 3.38
C SER A 84 -1.21 11.97 3.80
N ALA A 85 -0.99 12.85 2.83
CA ALA A 85 -0.63 14.23 3.06
C ALA A 85 -1.28 15.17 2.05
N TRP A 86 -1.50 16.43 2.45
CA TRP A 86 -1.89 17.47 1.54
C TRP A 86 -0.79 17.75 0.53
N THR A 87 -1.14 17.76 -0.76
CA THR A 87 -0.23 18.08 -1.85
C THR A 87 -0.88 19.07 -2.80
N ARG A 88 -0.08 19.71 -3.65
CA ARG A 88 -0.59 20.58 -4.72
C ARG A 88 -1.59 19.85 -5.62
N MET A 89 -1.39 18.55 -5.87
CA MET A 89 -2.32 17.73 -6.66
C MET A 89 -3.69 17.60 -6.00
N ILE A 90 -3.75 17.43 -4.67
CA ILE A 90 -5.03 17.40 -3.94
C ILE A 90 -5.72 18.76 -4.05
N GLY A 91 -4.95 19.85 -4.02
CA GLY A 91 -5.45 21.20 -4.18
C GLY A 91 -6.07 21.52 -5.55
N THR A 92 -5.86 20.68 -6.57
CA THR A 92 -6.50 20.83 -7.90
C THR A 92 -7.88 20.16 -8.01
N ILE A 93 -8.29 19.40 -6.97
CA ILE A 93 -9.61 18.74 -6.96
C ILE A 93 -10.70 19.83 -6.88
N PRO A 94 -11.68 19.83 -7.80
CA PRO A 94 -12.75 20.83 -7.77
C PRO A 94 -13.57 20.78 -6.48
N ILE A 95 -13.78 21.93 -5.86
CA ILE A 95 -14.66 22.11 -4.71
C ILE A 95 -16.09 22.15 -5.24
N LYS A 96 -16.87 21.12 -4.93
CA LYS A 96 -18.25 20.98 -5.43
C LYS A 96 -19.31 21.51 -4.45
N ASP A 97 -18.96 21.54 -3.17
CA ASP A 97 -19.86 21.93 -2.09
C ASP A 97 -19.07 22.38 -0.84
N GLU A 98 -19.78 22.97 0.11
CA GLU A 98 -19.20 23.50 1.35
C GLU A 98 -18.56 22.39 2.22
N ALA A 99 -19.14 21.18 2.24
CA ALA A 99 -18.59 20.05 2.98
C ALA A 99 -17.24 19.61 2.40
N THR A 100 -17.11 19.62 1.08
CA THR A 100 -15.83 19.37 0.40
C THR A 100 -14.81 20.45 0.73
N ALA A 101 -15.19 21.72 0.70
CA ALA A 101 -14.32 22.85 1.07
C ALA A 101 -13.79 22.71 2.50
N LYS A 102 -14.68 22.51 3.47
CA LYS A 102 -14.32 22.35 4.88
C LYS A 102 -13.37 21.18 5.10
N ARG A 103 -13.60 20.04 4.44
CA ARG A 103 -12.73 18.87 4.53
C ARG A 103 -11.36 19.15 3.91
N MET A 104 -11.29 19.86 2.78
CA MET A 104 -10.01 20.23 2.16
C MET A 104 -9.18 21.11 3.08
N GLU A 105 -9.79 22.11 3.73
CA GLU A 105 -9.10 22.95 4.71
C GLU A 105 -8.61 22.14 5.92
N LEU A 106 -9.42 21.22 6.45
CA LEU A 106 -9.02 20.32 7.53
C LEU A 106 -7.84 19.43 7.12
N THR A 107 -7.89 18.84 5.92
CA THR A 107 -6.82 18.01 5.38
C THR A 107 -5.53 18.82 5.22
N LYS A 108 -5.62 20.04 4.71
CA LYS A 108 -4.47 20.95 4.56
C LYS A 108 -3.85 21.32 5.89
N ALA A 109 -4.67 21.55 6.91
CA ALA A 109 -4.20 21.92 8.24
C ALA A 109 -3.55 20.75 9.01
N ARG A 110 -4.10 19.53 8.88
CA ARG A 110 -3.73 18.38 9.72
C ARG A 110 -2.87 17.32 9.05
N MET A 111 -2.80 17.31 7.72
CA MET A 111 -2.07 16.29 6.96
C MET A 111 -0.93 16.93 6.17
N ARG A 112 0.08 17.42 6.87
CA ARG A 112 1.23 18.07 6.25
C ARG A 112 2.25 17.06 5.74
N PRO A 113 2.96 17.33 4.63
CA PRO A 113 3.98 16.44 4.08
C PRO A 113 5.14 16.15 5.04
N ASP A 114 5.52 17.10 5.89
CA ASP A 114 6.59 16.95 6.88
C ASP A 114 6.31 15.87 7.93
N GLN A 115 5.03 15.58 8.21
CA GLN A 115 4.62 14.51 9.14
C GLN A 115 4.92 13.10 8.61
N ILE A 116 5.22 12.94 7.31
CA ILE A 116 5.55 11.63 6.72
C ILE A 116 6.99 11.22 7.05
N ALA A 117 7.90 12.17 7.10
CA ALA A 117 9.34 11.94 7.23
C ALA A 117 9.74 11.14 8.48
N PRO A 118 9.18 11.38 9.68
CA PRO A 118 9.55 10.62 10.87
C PRO A 118 9.38 9.11 10.73
N LEU A 119 8.29 8.65 10.11
CA LEU A 119 8.09 7.22 9.87
C LEU A 119 9.11 6.67 8.86
N GLY A 120 9.36 7.41 7.78
CA GLY A 120 10.34 7.00 6.78
C GLY A 120 11.76 6.87 7.37
N VAL A 121 12.18 7.82 8.18
CA VAL A 121 13.48 7.82 8.88
C VAL A 121 13.56 6.68 9.90
N ALA A 122 12.52 6.48 10.71
CA ALA A 122 12.47 5.41 11.69
C ALA A 122 12.60 4.01 11.04
N LEU A 123 11.96 3.80 9.88
CA LEU A 123 12.00 2.51 9.18
C LEU A 123 13.39 2.16 8.60
N VAL A 124 14.28 3.13 8.41
CA VAL A 124 15.66 2.87 7.96
C VAL A 124 16.67 2.86 9.12
N ALA A 125 16.28 3.27 10.31
CA ALA A 125 17.15 3.31 11.47
C ALA A 125 17.58 1.89 11.94
N ASP A 126 18.70 1.81 12.63
CA ASP A 126 19.23 0.55 13.17
C ASP A 126 18.31 -0.07 14.24
N ASP A 127 17.63 0.76 15.02
CA ASP A 127 16.67 0.31 16.04
C ASP A 127 15.42 -0.37 15.45
N ALA A 128 15.23 -0.31 14.13
CA ALA A 128 14.12 -0.97 13.41
C ALA A 128 14.59 -2.21 12.60
N LYS A 129 15.72 -2.84 12.99
CA LYS A 129 16.28 -3.99 12.24
C LYS A 129 15.39 -5.23 12.25
N ASP A 130 14.47 -5.36 13.17
CA ASP A 130 13.45 -6.41 13.26
C ASP A 130 12.25 -6.18 12.31
N LEU A 131 12.12 -4.97 11.74
CA LEU A 131 11.02 -4.62 10.85
C LEU A 131 11.42 -4.83 9.39
N SER A 132 10.87 -5.88 8.76
CA SER A 132 11.01 -6.13 7.32
C SER A 132 9.72 -6.72 6.75
N GLY A 133 9.43 -6.40 5.48
CA GLY A 133 8.26 -6.90 4.76
C GLY A 133 6.93 -6.32 5.25
N GLN A 134 6.93 -5.25 6.04
CA GLN A 134 5.72 -4.68 6.63
C GLN A 134 5.15 -3.53 5.80
N ILE A 135 3.87 -3.25 6.02
CA ILE A 135 3.15 -2.15 5.36
C ILE A 135 2.66 -1.20 6.44
N PHE A 136 3.14 0.03 6.39
CA PHE A 136 2.72 1.11 7.29
C PHE A 136 2.02 2.20 6.52
N SER A 137 1.09 2.90 7.16
CA SER A 137 0.60 4.17 6.66
C SER A 137 0.68 5.25 7.74
N ILE A 138 0.80 6.49 7.28
CA ILE A 138 0.80 7.67 8.13
C ILE A 138 -0.19 8.68 7.57
N ARG A 139 -1.03 9.22 8.46
CA ARG A 139 -2.09 10.17 8.17
C ARG A 139 -2.13 11.23 9.27
N GLY A 140 -1.61 12.40 8.98
CA GLY A 140 -1.38 13.39 10.05
C GLY A 140 -0.44 12.82 11.12
N ASN A 141 -0.92 12.74 12.35
CA ASN A 141 -0.18 12.17 13.49
C ASN A 141 -0.56 10.70 13.80
N GLU A 142 -1.34 10.07 12.93
CA GLU A 142 -1.78 8.68 13.10
C GLU A 142 -0.90 7.74 12.28
N VAL A 143 -0.42 6.66 12.89
CA VAL A 143 0.34 5.60 12.24
C VAL A 143 -0.44 4.30 12.30
N TYR A 144 -0.51 3.60 11.18
CA TYR A 144 -1.22 2.32 11.06
C TYR A 144 -0.28 1.25 10.51
N ILE A 145 -0.41 0.02 11.03
CA ILE A 145 0.13 -1.18 10.40
C ILE A 145 -1.00 -1.88 9.63
N TRP A 146 -0.70 -2.40 8.44
CA TRP A 146 -1.67 -3.08 7.59
C TRP A 146 -1.52 -4.58 7.69
N ASN A 147 -2.66 -5.26 7.69
CA ASN A 147 -2.67 -6.69 7.50
C ASN A 147 -2.22 -7.05 6.07
N GLN A 148 -1.58 -8.19 5.93
CA GLN A 148 -1.11 -8.67 4.63
C GLN A 148 -2.00 -9.81 4.13
N PRO A 149 -2.16 -9.97 2.80
CA PRO A 149 -2.98 -11.05 2.25
C PRO A 149 -2.53 -12.42 2.77
N ARG A 150 -3.42 -13.11 3.44
CA ARG A 150 -3.29 -14.50 3.90
C ARG A 150 -4.65 -15.16 3.77
N PRO A 151 -4.73 -16.47 3.48
CA PRO A 151 -5.99 -17.18 3.57
C PRO A 151 -6.54 -17.09 5.00
N ILE A 152 -7.80 -16.66 5.11
CA ILE A 152 -8.50 -16.55 6.41
C ILE A 152 -9.44 -17.73 6.65
N ARG A 153 -9.81 -18.45 5.56
CA ARG A 153 -10.65 -19.62 5.60
C ARG A 153 -10.37 -20.50 4.39
N GLY A 154 -10.43 -21.82 4.57
CA GLY A 154 -10.37 -22.82 3.51
C GLY A 154 -11.46 -23.87 3.69
N ILE A 155 -11.91 -24.45 2.60
CA ILE A 155 -12.76 -25.66 2.58
C ILE A 155 -12.21 -26.61 1.53
N ALA A 156 -12.44 -27.90 1.70
CA ALA A 156 -12.04 -28.94 0.76
C ALA A 156 -13.24 -29.79 0.33
N ASN A 157 -13.15 -30.34 -0.87
CA ASN A 157 -14.08 -31.35 -1.37
C ASN A 157 -13.25 -32.50 -1.96
N THR A 158 -13.32 -33.67 -1.36
CA THR A 158 -12.55 -34.87 -1.78
C THR A 158 -12.96 -35.42 -3.14
N GLU A 159 -14.19 -35.13 -3.55
CA GLU A 159 -14.73 -35.52 -4.87
C GLU A 159 -14.34 -34.55 -6.00
N GLY A 160 -13.65 -33.47 -5.66
CA GLY A 160 -13.37 -32.35 -6.56
C GLY A 160 -14.53 -31.34 -6.64
N TRP A 161 -14.26 -30.22 -7.30
CA TRP A 161 -15.20 -29.09 -7.39
C TRP A 161 -15.80 -29.00 -8.79
N THR A 162 -17.14 -28.97 -8.87
CA THR A 162 -17.87 -28.53 -10.07
C THR A 162 -18.36 -27.09 -9.90
N PRO A 163 -18.69 -26.35 -10.98
CA PRO A 163 -19.30 -25.03 -10.85
C PRO A 163 -20.55 -25.01 -9.97
N SER A 164 -21.40 -26.04 -10.08
CA SER A 164 -22.60 -26.19 -9.25
C SER A 164 -22.25 -26.35 -7.77
N ALA A 165 -21.27 -27.19 -7.43
CA ALA A 165 -20.82 -27.40 -6.05
C ALA A 165 -20.16 -26.12 -5.48
N MET A 166 -19.46 -25.32 -6.31
CA MET A 166 -18.95 -24.02 -5.90
C MET A 166 -20.09 -23.08 -5.51
N LEU A 167 -21.13 -22.99 -6.33
CA LEU A 167 -22.29 -22.12 -6.09
C LEU A 167 -23.11 -22.54 -4.87
N SER A 168 -23.31 -23.86 -4.68
CA SER A 168 -24.16 -24.37 -3.61
C SER A 168 -23.46 -24.53 -2.25
N ASN A 169 -22.15 -24.73 -2.23
CA ASN A 169 -21.41 -25.05 -1.01
C ASN A 169 -20.29 -24.04 -0.71
N ALA A 170 -19.33 -23.82 -1.64
CA ALA A 170 -18.14 -23.04 -1.36
C ALA A 170 -18.45 -21.55 -1.12
N PHE A 171 -19.16 -20.90 -2.04
CA PHE A 171 -19.46 -19.49 -1.94
C PHE A 171 -20.36 -19.15 -0.75
N PRO A 172 -21.42 -19.89 -0.43
CA PRO A 172 -22.18 -19.70 0.80
C PRO A 172 -21.33 -19.80 2.07
N ALA A 173 -20.37 -20.75 2.10
CA ALA A 173 -19.48 -20.91 3.25
C ALA A 173 -18.55 -19.69 3.47
N PHE A 174 -18.20 -18.94 2.41
CA PHE A 174 -17.32 -17.77 2.51
C PHE A 174 -18.04 -16.44 2.72
N ARG A 175 -19.37 -16.37 2.60
CA ARG A 175 -20.12 -15.10 2.62
C ARG A 175 -19.84 -14.24 3.84
N ALA A 176 -19.68 -14.83 5.02
CA ALA A 176 -19.38 -14.12 6.25
C ALA A 176 -17.94 -13.54 6.31
N ASN A 177 -17.08 -13.94 5.38
CA ASN A 177 -15.68 -13.52 5.32
C ASN A 177 -15.39 -12.58 4.12
N LEU A 178 -16.41 -12.24 3.33
CA LEU A 178 -16.24 -11.31 2.22
C LEU A 178 -15.93 -9.93 2.75
N THR A 179 -15.01 -9.24 2.09
CA THR A 179 -14.67 -7.85 2.37
C THR A 179 -15.51 -6.94 1.48
N ASP A 180 -16.17 -5.97 2.08
CA ASP A 180 -16.94 -4.97 1.33
C ASP A 180 -16.03 -4.11 0.45
N LEU A 181 -16.56 -3.70 -0.69
CA LEU A 181 -15.88 -2.73 -1.55
C LEU A 181 -15.90 -1.37 -0.87
N GLY A 182 -14.70 -0.88 -0.55
CA GLY A 182 -14.51 0.40 0.11
C GLY A 182 -13.50 1.28 -0.60
N ASN A 183 -13.33 2.46 -0.07
CA ASN A 183 -12.24 3.38 -0.42
C ASN A 183 -11.64 3.96 0.88
N ALA A 184 -10.63 4.81 0.76
CA ALA A 184 -9.97 5.37 1.95
C ALA A 184 -10.94 6.08 2.91
N ARG A 185 -12.05 6.65 2.45
CA ARG A 185 -13.04 7.34 3.30
C ARG A 185 -13.91 6.37 4.10
N THR A 186 -14.19 5.19 3.56
CA THR A 186 -14.98 4.16 4.28
C THR A 186 -14.12 3.39 5.27
N VAL A 187 -12.80 3.35 5.07
CA VAL A 187 -11.85 2.70 5.97
C VAL A 187 -11.40 3.65 7.09
N PHE A 188 -11.08 4.90 6.74
CA PHE A 188 -10.71 5.94 7.71
C PHE A 188 -11.91 6.86 7.96
N THR A 189 -12.76 6.46 8.90
CA THR A 189 -14.04 7.14 9.18
C THR A 189 -13.91 8.39 10.07
N SER A 190 -12.80 8.52 10.80
CA SER A 190 -12.50 9.70 11.63
C SER A 190 -11.79 10.80 10.83
N ASP A 191 -11.89 12.04 11.31
CA ASP A 191 -11.01 13.12 10.85
C ASP A 191 -9.56 12.85 11.28
N PRO A 192 -8.53 13.27 10.49
CA PRO A 192 -7.14 13.09 10.89
C PRO A 192 -6.80 13.90 12.14
N LEU A 193 -5.94 13.32 13.00
CA LEU A 193 -5.43 13.96 14.21
C LEU A 193 -4.25 14.89 13.93
#